data_15ede4fb32b82416707897c93a64dd3d
#
_entry.id   15ede4fb32b82416707897c93a64dd3d
#
_cell.length_a   1.000
_cell.length_b   1.000
_cell.length_c   1.000
_cell.angle_alpha   90.00
_cell.angle_beta   90.00
_cell.angle_gamma   90.00
#
_symmetry.space_group_name_H-M   'P 1'
#
loop_
_entity.id
_entity.type
_entity.pdbx_description
1 polymer ?
#
loop_
_entity_poly.entity_id
_entity_poly.type
_entity_poly.pdbx_seq_one_letter_code
_entity_poly.pdbx_strand_id
1 'polypeptide(L)'
;MKKLPEDFIFGGATAAYQAEGATQTDGKGRVAWDTYLEENYWYTAEPASDFYHRYPVDLELSEKFGVNGIRISIAWSRIFPTGFGEVNPKGVAYYHNLFSECHKRHVEPFVTLHHFDTPEVLHSDGDFLNRKNIDYFVDYAAYCFKEFSEVNYWTTFNEIGPIGDGQYLVGKFPPGIKYDFEKLFQSHHNMMLAHARAVKLYKDNGYPGEIGVVHALPTKYPYDPSNPGDVRAAELEDIIHNKFILDATYLGRYSQKTMEGVNHILSVNGGKLDLREEDFEMLEAAKDLNDFLGINYYMSDWMRAFDGESEITHNSTGAKGGSKYQLKGVGRREFDVDVPR
;
A
#
# COMPACT_ATOMS: atom_id res chain seq x y z
N MET A 1 -24.45 -17.44 -19.38
CA MET A 1 -23.50 -16.59 -18.65
C MET A 1 -24.27 -15.43 -18.04
N LYS A 2 -24.04 -15.10 -16.78
CA LYS A 2 -24.55 -13.85 -16.19
C LYS A 2 -23.78 -12.69 -16.86
N LYS A 3 -24.49 -11.69 -17.36
CA LYS A 3 -23.85 -10.46 -17.86
C LYS A 3 -23.37 -9.63 -16.66
N LEU A 4 -22.26 -8.93 -16.81
CA LEU A 4 -21.85 -7.89 -15.87
C LEU A 4 -22.88 -6.76 -15.87
N PRO A 5 -23.05 -6.01 -14.76
CA PRO A 5 -23.85 -4.78 -14.75
C PRO A 5 -23.41 -3.82 -15.84
N GLU A 6 -24.35 -2.98 -16.33
CA GLU A 6 -24.04 -2.01 -17.40
C GLU A 6 -23.06 -0.92 -16.94
N ASP A 7 -23.06 -0.62 -15.65
CA ASP A 7 -22.18 0.34 -14.96
C ASP A 7 -20.88 -0.30 -14.45
N PHE A 8 -20.61 -1.56 -14.79
CA PHE A 8 -19.39 -2.24 -14.36
C PHE A 8 -18.15 -1.57 -14.96
N ILE A 9 -17.22 -1.16 -14.08
CA ILE A 9 -15.95 -0.57 -14.47
C ILE A 9 -14.94 -1.68 -14.69
N PHE A 10 -14.43 -1.76 -15.92
CA PHE A 10 -13.43 -2.73 -16.35
C PHE A 10 -12.16 -2.00 -16.78
N GLY A 11 -11.06 -2.27 -16.11
CA GLY A 11 -9.83 -1.51 -16.33
C GLY A 11 -8.56 -2.17 -15.83
N GLY A 12 -7.53 -1.35 -15.72
CA GLY A 12 -6.22 -1.72 -15.22
C GLY A 12 -5.75 -0.81 -14.11
N ALA A 13 -4.54 -1.05 -13.63
CA ALA A 13 -3.90 -0.23 -12.61
C ALA A 13 -2.44 0.06 -12.97
N THR A 14 -2.00 1.27 -12.65
CA THR A 14 -0.60 1.69 -12.68
C THR A 14 -0.29 2.54 -11.44
N ALA A 15 0.97 2.88 -11.24
CA ALA A 15 1.40 3.73 -10.13
C ALA A 15 2.44 4.75 -10.61
N ALA A 16 2.43 5.91 -10.00
CA ALA A 16 3.27 7.03 -10.40
C ALA A 16 4.75 6.65 -10.50
N TYR A 17 5.34 6.16 -9.43
CA TYR A 17 6.77 5.81 -9.43
C TYR A 17 7.13 4.68 -10.39
N GLN A 18 6.22 3.72 -10.58
CA GLN A 18 6.46 2.55 -11.44
C GLN A 18 6.31 2.86 -12.93
N ALA A 19 5.53 3.88 -13.30
CA ALA A 19 5.14 4.10 -14.69
C ALA A 19 5.50 5.48 -15.25
N GLU A 20 5.45 6.54 -14.44
CA GLU A 20 5.58 7.89 -14.95
C GLU A 20 6.96 8.18 -15.56
N GLY A 21 8.05 7.71 -14.95
CA GLY A 21 9.38 8.25 -15.23
C GLY A 21 9.44 9.73 -14.83
N ALA A 22 10.12 10.56 -15.62
CA ALA A 22 10.20 12.01 -15.40
C ALA A 22 10.55 12.37 -13.94
N THR A 23 11.48 11.60 -13.35
CA THR A 23 11.79 11.59 -11.91
C THR A 23 12.36 12.93 -11.42
N GLN A 24 12.90 13.76 -12.31
CA GLN A 24 13.45 15.07 -12.00
C GLN A 24 12.76 16.20 -12.80
N THR A 25 11.65 15.87 -13.48
CA THR A 25 10.96 16.82 -14.36
C THR A 25 9.99 17.68 -13.56
N ASP A 26 9.86 18.95 -13.96
CA ASP A 26 8.87 19.91 -13.47
C ASP A 26 8.86 20.09 -11.94
N GLY A 27 10.03 19.99 -11.31
CA GLY A 27 10.20 20.27 -9.89
C GLY A 27 9.74 19.13 -8.97
N LYS A 28 9.55 17.91 -9.50
CA LYS A 28 9.30 16.73 -8.67
C LYS A 28 10.43 16.54 -7.66
N GLY A 29 10.08 16.33 -6.38
CA GLY A 29 11.02 15.95 -5.33
C GLY A 29 11.45 14.49 -5.44
N ARG A 30 12.56 14.15 -4.81
CA ARG A 30 13.02 12.77 -4.69
C ARG A 30 12.11 11.96 -3.77
N VAL A 31 12.08 10.67 -3.99
CA VAL A 31 11.43 9.68 -3.13
C VAL A 31 12.44 8.67 -2.60
N ALA A 32 12.09 7.97 -1.54
CA ALA A 32 12.95 6.96 -0.91
C ALA A 32 13.55 5.94 -1.89
N TRP A 33 12.79 5.56 -2.91
CA TRP A 33 13.23 4.63 -3.95
C TRP A 33 14.33 5.17 -4.85
N ASP A 34 14.40 6.48 -5.09
CA ASP A 34 15.44 7.06 -5.95
C ASP A 34 16.83 6.77 -5.38
N THR A 35 17.03 7.09 -4.10
CA THR A 35 18.28 6.80 -3.39
C THR A 35 18.53 5.31 -3.23
N TYR A 36 17.48 4.55 -2.84
CA TYR A 36 17.61 3.12 -2.61
C TYR A 36 18.02 2.34 -3.88
N LEU A 37 17.47 2.69 -5.04
CA LEU A 37 17.83 2.07 -6.31
C LEU A 37 19.22 2.45 -6.78
N GLU A 38 19.60 3.73 -6.65
CA GLU A 38 20.94 4.22 -6.99
C GLU A 38 22.02 3.52 -6.16
N GLU A 39 21.79 3.34 -4.86
CA GLU A 39 22.76 2.75 -3.94
C GLU A 39 22.87 1.23 -4.04
N ASN A 40 21.74 0.53 -4.28
CA ASN A 40 21.69 -0.92 -4.17
C ASN A 40 21.65 -1.65 -5.52
N TYR A 41 21.15 -0.99 -6.60
CA TYR A 41 20.84 -1.68 -7.85
C TYR A 41 21.42 -1.00 -9.10
N TRP A 42 21.96 0.22 -8.98
CA TRP A 42 22.61 0.98 -10.06
C TRP A 42 21.67 1.29 -11.24
N TYR A 43 20.38 1.43 -11.01
CA TYR A 43 19.42 1.89 -11.99
C TYR A 43 18.42 2.86 -11.36
N THR A 44 17.64 3.55 -12.18
CA THR A 44 16.65 4.52 -11.78
C THR A 44 15.28 4.16 -12.34
N ALA A 45 14.23 4.83 -11.87
CA ALA A 45 12.90 4.73 -12.45
C ALA A 45 12.73 5.56 -13.74
N GLU A 46 13.83 5.97 -14.35
CA GLU A 46 13.83 6.75 -15.60
C GLU A 46 14.25 5.88 -16.79
N PRO A 47 13.49 5.84 -17.91
CA PRO A 47 12.20 6.52 -18.10
C PRO A 47 10.97 5.74 -17.62
N ALA A 48 11.11 4.54 -17.02
CA ALA A 48 10.03 3.59 -16.71
C ALA A 48 9.17 3.31 -17.97
N SER A 49 7.84 3.48 -17.89
CA SER A 49 6.96 3.41 -19.07
C SER A 49 6.74 4.77 -19.74
N ASP A 50 7.39 5.80 -19.21
CA ASP A 50 7.26 7.20 -19.67
C ASP A 50 5.79 7.70 -19.67
N PHE A 51 4.99 7.22 -18.72
CA PHE A 51 3.57 7.55 -18.62
C PHE A 51 3.35 9.05 -18.43
N TYR A 52 4.31 9.76 -17.83
CA TYR A 52 4.27 11.21 -17.68
C TYR A 52 4.06 11.95 -19.02
N HIS A 53 4.66 11.49 -20.10
CA HIS A 53 4.52 12.08 -21.44
C HIS A 53 3.52 11.30 -22.30
N ARG A 54 3.34 10.01 -22.06
CA ARG A 54 2.60 9.09 -22.94
C ARG A 54 1.15 8.85 -22.55
N TYR A 55 0.70 9.32 -21.36
CA TYR A 55 -0.68 9.09 -20.91
C TYR A 55 -1.77 9.41 -21.97
N PRO A 56 -1.62 10.43 -22.86
CA PRO A 56 -2.68 10.68 -23.87
C PRO A 56 -2.82 9.53 -24.85
N VAL A 57 -1.70 8.88 -25.23
CA VAL A 57 -1.69 7.73 -26.14
C VAL A 57 -2.19 6.48 -25.41
N ASP A 58 -1.76 6.28 -24.16
CA ASP A 58 -2.15 5.12 -23.37
C ASP A 58 -3.65 5.13 -23.02
N LEU A 59 -4.21 6.30 -22.76
CA LEU A 59 -5.65 6.48 -22.54
C LEU A 59 -6.47 6.36 -23.83
N GLU A 60 -5.93 6.81 -24.97
CA GLU A 60 -6.54 6.55 -26.27
C GLU A 60 -6.62 5.05 -26.58
N LEU A 61 -5.56 4.31 -26.29
CA LEU A 61 -5.56 2.85 -26.41
C LEU A 61 -6.55 2.20 -25.45
N SER A 62 -6.64 2.68 -24.21
CA SER A 62 -7.61 2.21 -23.23
C SER A 62 -9.04 2.33 -23.75
N GLU A 63 -9.45 3.52 -24.24
CA GLU A 63 -10.74 3.75 -24.87
C GLU A 63 -10.98 2.79 -26.05
N LYS A 64 -10.00 2.70 -26.95
CA LYS A 64 -10.07 1.85 -28.15
C LYS A 64 -10.30 0.37 -27.83
N PHE A 65 -9.75 -0.13 -26.72
CA PHE A 65 -9.89 -1.53 -26.28
C PHE A 65 -11.04 -1.73 -25.29
N GLY A 66 -11.88 -0.73 -25.06
CA GLY A 66 -13.08 -0.83 -24.21
C GLY A 66 -12.78 -0.81 -22.72
N VAL A 67 -11.63 -0.31 -22.32
CA VAL A 67 -11.28 -0.03 -20.92
C VAL A 67 -11.99 1.27 -20.53
N ASN A 68 -12.80 1.23 -19.46
CA ASN A 68 -13.58 2.38 -18.97
C ASN A 68 -13.18 2.85 -17.57
N GLY A 69 -12.08 2.31 -17.01
CA GLY A 69 -11.51 2.78 -15.76
C GLY A 69 -10.03 2.49 -15.64
N ILE A 70 -9.31 3.34 -14.93
CA ILE A 70 -7.89 3.16 -14.65
C ILE A 70 -7.58 3.57 -13.22
N ARG A 71 -6.90 2.70 -12.48
CA ARG A 71 -6.31 3.13 -11.20
C ARG A 71 -4.92 3.70 -11.44
N ILE A 72 -4.70 4.89 -10.96
CA ILE A 72 -3.43 5.62 -11.02
C ILE A 72 -3.09 6.14 -9.64
N SER A 73 -1.87 6.57 -9.41
CA SER A 73 -1.52 7.27 -8.17
C SER A 73 -0.99 8.68 -8.45
N ILE A 74 -1.15 9.56 -7.48
CA ILE A 74 -0.48 10.85 -7.46
C ILE A 74 0.88 10.65 -6.76
N ALA A 75 1.98 11.04 -7.42
CA ALA A 75 3.27 11.11 -6.74
C ALA A 75 3.23 12.25 -5.72
N TRP A 76 3.26 11.91 -4.43
CA TRP A 76 3.23 12.89 -3.34
C TRP A 76 4.31 13.96 -3.52
N SER A 77 5.53 13.55 -3.86
CA SER A 77 6.66 14.46 -4.09
C SER A 77 6.53 15.31 -5.37
N ARG A 78 5.55 15.04 -6.24
CA ARG A 78 5.25 15.91 -7.39
C ARG A 78 4.34 17.06 -6.98
N ILE A 79 3.49 16.86 -5.98
CA ILE A 79 2.64 17.91 -5.39
C ILE A 79 3.40 18.71 -4.34
N PHE A 80 4.03 18.05 -3.38
CA PHE A 80 4.88 18.62 -2.35
C PHE A 80 6.29 18.04 -2.47
N PRO A 81 7.24 18.75 -3.12
CA PRO A 81 8.57 18.20 -3.39
C PRO A 81 9.35 17.70 -2.17
N THR A 82 9.08 18.28 -0.99
CA THR A 82 9.65 17.87 0.30
C THR A 82 8.68 17.03 1.15
N GLY A 83 7.49 16.72 0.63
CA GLY A 83 6.42 16.06 1.36
C GLY A 83 5.48 17.00 2.12
N PHE A 84 5.84 18.27 2.28
CA PHE A 84 5.07 19.32 2.96
C PHE A 84 5.49 20.71 2.46
N GLY A 85 4.79 21.75 2.93
CA GLY A 85 5.16 23.15 2.67
C GLY A 85 4.63 23.67 1.34
N GLU A 86 5.51 24.08 0.42
CA GLU A 86 5.10 24.72 -0.83
C GLU A 86 4.58 23.70 -1.85
N VAL A 87 3.45 24.02 -2.45
CA VAL A 87 2.86 23.24 -3.55
C VAL A 87 3.63 23.50 -4.84
N ASN A 88 3.90 22.46 -5.59
CA ASN A 88 4.48 22.55 -6.92
C ASN A 88 3.38 22.70 -8.00
N PRO A 89 3.18 23.90 -8.57
CA PRO A 89 2.07 24.15 -9.50
C PRO A 89 2.19 23.35 -10.80
N LYS A 90 3.40 22.96 -11.22
CA LYS A 90 3.59 22.15 -12.42
C LYS A 90 3.14 20.70 -12.20
N GLY A 91 3.38 20.15 -11.01
CA GLY A 91 2.87 18.83 -10.62
C GLY A 91 1.36 18.81 -10.56
N VAL A 92 0.75 19.87 -10.00
CA VAL A 92 -0.72 20.02 -9.97
C VAL A 92 -1.28 20.08 -11.40
N ALA A 93 -0.71 20.92 -12.26
CA ALA A 93 -1.16 21.05 -13.64
C ALA A 93 -1.05 19.73 -14.44
N TYR A 94 -0.02 18.93 -14.17
CA TYR A 94 0.13 17.60 -14.78
C TYR A 94 -1.05 16.69 -14.44
N TYR A 95 -1.44 16.59 -13.17
CA TYR A 95 -2.55 15.72 -12.77
C TYR A 95 -3.91 16.24 -13.25
N HIS A 96 -4.17 17.54 -13.27
CA HIS A 96 -5.36 18.07 -13.94
C HIS A 96 -5.45 17.68 -15.41
N ASN A 97 -4.33 17.78 -16.15
CA ASN A 97 -4.28 17.38 -17.56
C ASN A 97 -4.53 15.87 -17.70
N LEU A 98 -3.96 15.05 -16.83
CA LEU A 98 -4.15 13.59 -16.82
C LEU A 98 -5.62 13.24 -16.57
N PHE A 99 -6.25 13.80 -15.54
CA PHE A 99 -7.65 13.53 -15.22
C PHE A 99 -8.59 14.05 -16.32
N SER A 100 -8.31 15.22 -16.88
CA SER A 100 -9.05 15.75 -18.03
C SER A 100 -8.99 14.82 -19.24
N GLU A 101 -7.81 14.25 -19.55
CA GLU A 101 -7.68 13.27 -20.64
C GLU A 101 -8.41 11.96 -20.31
N CYS A 102 -8.40 11.49 -19.05
CA CYS A 102 -9.18 10.34 -18.61
C CYS A 102 -10.67 10.55 -18.92
N HIS A 103 -11.26 11.66 -18.48
CA HIS A 103 -12.67 11.96 -18.68
C HIS A 103 -13.01 12.15 -20.17
N LYS A 104 -12.15 12.81 -20.92
CA LYS A 104 -12.31 12.97 -22.39
C LYS A 104 -12.37 11.62 -23.11
N ARG A 105 -11.68 10.61 -22.60
CA ARG A 105 -11.64 9.24 -23.16
C ARG A 105 -12.65 8.29 -22.50
N HIS A 106 -13.54 8.79 -21.65
CA HIS A 106 -14.51 7.97 -20.91
C HIS A 106 -13.86 6.86 -20.08
N VAL A 107 -12.67 7.12 -19.54
CA VAL A 107 -11.91 6.24 -18.65
C VAL A 107 -11.92 6.84 -17.25
N GLU A 108 -12.69 6.27 -16.32
CA GLU A 108 -12.84 6.80 -14.97
C GLU A 108 -11.55 6.63 -14.17
N PRO A 109 -10.96 7.70 -13.60
CA PRO A 109 -9.77 7.61 -12.78
C PRO A 109 -10.08 7.20 -11.33
N PHE A 110 -9.45 6.11 -10.86
CA PHE A 110 -9.36 5.72 -9.46
C PHE A 110 -8.01 6.18 -8.92
N VAL A 111 -8.00 7.14 -8.01
CA VAL A 111 -6.78 7.85 -7.63
C VAL A 111 -6.27 7.41 -6.28
N THR A 112 -5.04 6.90 -6.23
CA THR A 112 -4.34 6.50 -5.02
C THR A 112 -3.42 7.62 -4.55
N LEU A 113 -3.48 7.98 -3.26
CA LEU A 113 -2.64 9.03 -2.69
C LEU A 113 -1.22 8.56 -2.40
N HIS A 114 -1.04 7.33 -1.90
CA HIS A 114 0.28 6.79 -1.59
C HIS A 114 0.45 5.39 -2.20
N HIS A 115 1.46 5.24 -3.07
CA HIS A 115 1.78 3.97 -3.72
C HIS A 115 3.28 3.69 -3.68
N PHE A 116 3.80 3.44 -2.47
CA PHE A 116 5.20 3.09 -2.16
C PHE A 116 6.21 4.24 -2.30
N ASP A 117 5.78 5.44 -2.63
CA ASP A 117 6.63 6.55 -3.06
C ASP A 117 6.70 7.71 -2.05
N THR A 118 6.96 7.38 -0.78
CA THR A 118 7.18 8.37 0.28
C THR A 118 8.28 9.36 -0.13
N PRO A 119 8.03 10.68 -0.02
CA PRO A 119 9.06 11.70 -0.23
C PRO A 119 10.32 11.43 0.61
N GLU A 120 11.50 11.56 0.00
CA GLU A 120 12.78 11.19 0.63
C GLU A 120 13.02 11.89 1.97
N VAL A 121 12.61 13.15 2.09
CA VAL A 121 12.74 13.91 3.34
C VAL A 121 11.94 13.26 4.47
N LEU A 122 10.71 12.82 4.21
CA LEU A 122 9.86 12.16 5.21
C LEU A 122 10.35 10.74 5.51
N HIS A 123 10.82 10.03 4.49
CA HIS A 123 11.41 8.72 4.68
C HIS A 123 12.66 8.78 5.57
N SER A 124 13.55 9.74 5.33
CA SER A 124 14.77 9.96 6.12
C SER A 124 14.47 10.39 7.57
N ASP A 125 13.31 10.99 7.82
CA ASP A 125 12.79 11.34 9.15
C ASP A 125 12.00 10.20 9.82
N GLY A 126 12.12 8.97 9.31
CA GLY A 126 11.54 7.76 9.89
C GLY A 126 10.26 7.26 9.23
N ASP A 127 9.87 7.81 8.08
CA ASP A 127 8.68 7.40 7.34
C ASP A 127 7.43 7.41 8.25
N PHE A 128 6.53 6.43 8.13
CA PHE A 128 5.38 6.29 9.02
C PHE A 128 5.70 5.77 10.44
N LEU A 129 6.95 5.48 10.79
CA LEU A 129 7.35 5.32 12.20
C LEU A 129 7.33 6.65 12.95
N ASN A 130 7.63 7.76 12.27
CA ASN A 130 7.48 9.09 12.84
C ASN A 130 6.02 9.55 12.72
N ARG A 131 5.33 9.64 13.86
CA ARG A 131 3.91 10.03 13.92
C ARG A 131 3.60 11.41 13.31
N LYS A 132 4.56 12.32 13.29
CA LYS A 132 4.42 13.62 12.62
C LYS A 132 4.17 13.48 11.12
N ASN A 133 4.69 12.44 10.49
CA ASN A 133 4.49 12.20 9.05
C ASN A 133 3.04 11.78 8.74
N ILE A 134 2.27 11.33 9.74
CA ILE A 134 0.82 11.16 9.62
C ILE A 134 0.14 12.50 9.34
N ASP A 135 0.55 13.56 10.06
CA ASP A 135 -0.01 14.91 9.85
C ASP A 135 0.29 15.41 8.43
N TYR A 136 1.52 15.25 7.97
CA TYR A 136 1.90 15.63 6.61
C TYR A 136 1.15 14.84 5.53
N PHE A 137 0.88 13.55 5.75
CA PHE A 137 0.05 12.77 4.83
C PHE A 137 -1.40 13.27 4.80
N VAL A 138 -1.98 13.60 5.96
CA VAL A 138 -3.35 14.12 6.05
C VAL A 138 -3.45 15.50 5.39
N ASP A 139 -2.47 16.37 5.56
CA ASP A 139 -2.41 17.68 4.90
C ASP A 139 -2.30 17.53 3.37
N TYR A 140 -1.48 16.60 2.90
CA TYR A 140 -1.39 16.26 1.48
C TYR A 140 -2.71 15.71 0.93
N ALA A 141 -3.35 14.80 1.65
CA ALA A 141 -4.66 14.25 1.28
C ALA A 141 -5.72 15.35 1.21
N ALA A 142 -5.78 16.23 2.23
CA ALA A 142 -6.70 17.36 2.26
C ALA A 142 -6.51 18.30 1.06
N TYR A 143 -5.25 18.57 0.70
CA TYR A 143 -4.93 19.36 -0.48
C TYR A 143 -5.46 18.69 -1.75
N CYS A 144 -5.14 17.39 -1.95
CA CYS A 144 -5.56 16.65 -3.14
C CYS A 144 -7.09 16.57 -3.27
N PHE A 145 -7.81 16.28 -2.20
CA PHE A 145 -9.29 16.21 -2.22
C PHE A 145 -9.93 17.53 -2.60
N LYS A 146 -9.36 18.64 -2.16
CA LYS A 146 -9.85 19.99 -2.48
C LYS A 146 -9.48 20.40 -3.90
N GLU A 147 -8.26 20.14 -4.33
CA GLU A 147 -7.71 20.60 -5.61
C GLU A 147 -8.31 19.81 -6.77
N PHE A 148 -8.32 18.47 -6.66
CA PHE A 148 -8.74 17.58 -7.75
C PHE A 148 -10.21 17.16 -7.58
N SER A 149 -11.11 18.14 -7.58
CA SER A 149 -12.56 17.94 -7.37
C SER A 149 -13.22 17.13 -8.50
N GLU A 150 -12.55 16.94 -9.62
CA GLU A 150 -12.98 16.10 -10.73
C GLU A 150 -12.78 14.59 -10.50
N VAL A 151 -12.09 14.18 -9.41
CA VAL A 151 -11.86 12.78 -9.07
C VAL A 151 -13.00 12.25 -8.18
N ASN A 152 -13.65 11.17 -8.64
CA ASN A 152 -14.76 10.54 -7.92
C ASN A 152 -14.34 9.38 -7.01
N TYR A 153 -13.23 8.72 -7.29
CA TYR A 153 -12.80 7.51 -6.58
C TYR A 153 -11.40 7.67 -5.99
N TRP A 154 -11.33 7.69 -4.66
CA TRP A 154 -10.08 7.88 -3.94
C TRP A 154 -9.66 6.64 -3.19
N THR A 155 -8.39 6.33 -3.22
CA THR A 155 -7.76 5.38 -2.31
C THR A 155 -6.62 6.06 -1.55
N THR A 156 -6.57 5.86 -0.25
CA THR A 156 -5.53 6.49 0.58
C THR A 156 -4.18 5.85 0.38
N PHE A 157 -4.11 4.53 0.51
CA PHE A 157 -2.91 3.72 0.36
C PHE A 157 -3.13 2.56 -0.60
N ASN A 158 -2.08 2.21 -1.33
CA ASN A 158 -1.96 0.90 -1.94
C ASN A 158 -1.11 -0.01 -1.05
N GLU A 159 -1.69 -1.09 -0.53
CA GLU A 159 -0.98 -2.22 0.08
C GLU A 159 -0.14 -1.85 1.31
N ILE A 160 -0.76 -1.40 2.39
CA ILE A 160 -0.07 -1.11 3.66
C ILE A 160 0.76 -2.32 4.13
N GLY A 161 0.23 -3.55 4.03
CA GLY A 161 0.95 -4.78 4.39
C GLY A 161 2.29 -4.89 3.66
N PRO A 162 2.32 -4.97 2.33
CA PRO A 162 3.55 -5.01 1.54
C PRO A 162 4.54 -3.87 1.79
N ILE A 163 4.08 -2.66 2.13
CA ILE A 163 4.98 -1.56 2.50
C ILE A 163 5.80 -1.95 3.72
N GLY A 164 5.15 -2.24 4.83
CA GLY A 164 5.85 -2.61 6.07
C GLY A 164 6.67 -3.89 5.94
N ASP A 165 6.11 -4.92 5.27
CA ASP A 165 6.81 -6.17 5.00
C ASP A 165 8.11 -5.92 4.22
N GLY A 166 8.04 -5.13 3.16
CA GLY A 166 9.18 -4.78 2.33
C GLY A 166 10.23 -3.99 3.09
N GLN A 167 9.79 -3.03 3.92
CA GLN A 167 10.65 -2.13 4.69
C GLN A 167 11.35 -2.81 5.87
N TYR A 168 10.60 -3.63 6.66
CA TYR A 168 11.04 -4.05 7.99
C TYR A 168 11.09 -5.55 8.20
N LEU A 169 10.50 -6.36 7.32
CA LEU A 169 10.52 -7.82 7.46
C LEU A 169 11.45 -8.47 6.46
N VAL A 170 11.25 -8.24 5.17
CA VAL A 170 12.07 -8.83 4.11
C VAL A 170 13.23 -7.95 3.65
N GLY A 171 13.19 -6.66 3.95
CA GLY A 171 14.26 -5.72 3.65
C GLY A 171 14.49 -5.48 2.16
N LYS A 172 13.42 -5.47 1.36
CA LYS A 172 13.47 -5.21 -0.09
C LYS A 172 13.04 -3.82 -0.49
N PHE A 173 12.36 -3.13 0.42
CA PHE A 173 11.97 -1.74 0.24
C PHE A 173 12.87 -0.87 1.13
N PRO A 174 13.14 0.40 0.73
CA PRO A 174 13.85 1.31 1.61
C PRO A 174 13.14 1.41 2.97
N PRO A 175 13.82 1.35 4.12
CA PRO A 175 15.27 1.39 4.33
C PRO A 175 15.99 0.02 4.29
N GLY A 176 15.34 -1.08 3.95
CA GLY A 176 15.98 -2.39 3.77
C GLY A 176 16.25 -3.15 5.09
N ILE A 177 15.48 -2.89 6.13
CA ILE A 177 15.61 -3.56 7.43
C ILE A 177 14.96 -4.94 7.37
N LYS A 178 15.54 -5.92 8.08
CA LYS A 178 15.03 -7.31 8.11
C LYS A 178 14.65 -7.72 9.51
N TYR A 179 13.58 -8.51 9.61
CA TYR A 179 13.13 -9.20 10.84
C TYR A 179 12.81 -8.26 12.01
N ASP A 180 12.45 -7.00 11.75
CA ASP A 180 12.07 -6.02 12.76
C ASP A 180 10.54 -5.94 12.86
N PHE A 181 9.96 -6.84 13.66
CA PHE A 181 8.51 -6.94 13.83
C PHE A 181 7.91 -5.75 14.59
N GLU A 182 8.68 -5.10 15.46
CA GLU A 182 8.24 -3.88 16.15
C GLU A 182 7.97 -2.78 15.13
N LYS A 183 8.96 -2.49 14.28
CA LYS A 183 8.80 -1.47 13.23
C LYS A 183 7.74 -1.84 12.21
N LEU A 184 7.65 -3.12 11.84
CA LEU A 184 6.61 -3.62 10.95
C LEU A 184 5.21 -3.26 11.46
N PHE A 185 4.84 -3.74 12.65
CA PHE A 185 3.50 -3.51 13.20
C PHE A 185 3.26 -2.04 13.56
N GLN A 186 4.28 -1.32 14.06
CA GLN A 186 4.16 0.11 14.34
C GLN A 186 3.93 0.94 13.08
N SER A 187 4.65 0.64 12.00
CA SER A 187 4.46 1.28 10.69
C SER A 187 3.05 1.01 10.14
N HIS A 188 2.60 -0.25 10.20
CA HIS A 188 1.22 -0.61 9.81
C HIS A 188 0.19 0.18 10.62
N HIS A 189 0.33 0.22 11.95
CA HIS A 189 -0.58 0.96 12.82
C HIS A 189 -0.64 2.46 12.44
N ASN A 190 0.50 3.09 12.27
CA ASN A 190 0.59 4.51 11.95
C ASN A 190 0.03 4.82 10.53
N MET A 191 0.24 3.94 9.56
CA MET A 191 -0.38 4.07 8.22
C MET A 191 -1.90 3.88 8.28
N MET A 192 -2.39 2.95 9.10
CA MET A 192 -3.83 2.79 9.32
C MET A 192 -4.45 4.02 9.99
N LEU A 193 -3.74 4.63 10.92
CA LEU A 193 -4.16 5.89 11.55
C LEU A 193 -4.19 7.05 10.53
N ALA A 194 -3.18 7.12 9.66
CA ALA A 194 -3.15 8.10 8.56
C ALA A 194 -4.34 7.91 7.60
N HIS A 195 -4.63 6.67 7.23
CA HIS A 195 -5.81 6.29 6.45
C HIS A 195 -7.10 6.73 7.12
N ALA A 196 -7.32 6.36 8.38
CA ALA A 196 -8.53 6.68 9.13
C ALA A 196 -8.77 8.20 9.21
N ARG A 197 -7.71 8.98 9.49
CA ARG A 197 -7.78 10.44 9.53
C ARG A 197 -8.11 11.05 8.16
N ALA A 198 -7.52 10.53 7.09
CA ALA A 198 -7.81 11.00 5.73
C ALA A 198 -9.25 10.69 5.29
N VAL A 199 -9.74 9.48 5.56
CA VAL A 199 -11.13 9.09 5.27
C VAL A 199 -12.11 9.95 6.07
N LYS A 200 -11.87 10.11 7.38
CA LYS A 200 -12.72 10.97 8.22
C LYS A 200 -12.72 12.41 7.73
N LEU A 201 -11.56 12.98 7.39
CA LEU A 201 -11.44 14.31 6.83
C LEU A 201 -12.25 14.46 5.52
N TYR A 202 -12.17 13.46 4.63
CA TYR A 202 -12.92 13.44 3.38
C TYR A 202 -14.44 13.52 3.62
N LYS A 203 -14.95 12.68 4.52
CA LYS A 203 -16.37 12.61 4.85
C LYS A 203 -16.87 13.83 5.61
N ASP A 204 -16.12 14.31 6.60
CA ASP A 204 -16.48 15.48 7.40
C ASP A 204 -16.59 16.76 6.56
N ASN A 205 -15.79 16.88 5.51
CA ASN A 205 -15.85 18.02 4.57
C ASN A 205 -16.92 17.85 3.47
N GLY A 206 -17.57 16.69 3.38
CA GLY A 206 -18.62 16.43 2.40
C GLY A 206 -18.11 16.41 0.95
N TYR A 207 -16.86 15.98 0.73
CA TYR A 207 -16.35 15.85 -0.64
C TYR A 207 -17.17 14.80 -1.41
N PRO A 208 -17.49 15.06 -2.69
CA PRO A 208 -18.27 14.14 -3.51
C PRO A 208 -17.46 12.90 -3.90
N GLY A 209 -18.16 11.79 -4.19
CA GLY A 209 -17.54 10.53 -4.62
C GLY A 209 -17.26 9.57 -3.46
N GLU A 210 -16.37 8.63 -3.70
CA GLU A 210 -16.12 7.49 -2.84
C GLU A 210 -14.64 7.42 -2.42
N ILE A 211 -14.39 6.97 -1.18
CA ILE A 211 -13.05 6.79 -0.64
C ILE A 211 -12.90 5.45 0.05
N GLY A 212 -11.75 4.82 -0.14
CA GLY A 212 -11.40 3.56 0.50
C GLY A 212 -9.89 3.33 0.58
N VAL A 213 -9.50 2.08 0.71
CA VAL A 213 -8.10 1.63 0.75
C VAL A 213 -7.94 0.38 -0.10
N VAL A 214 -6.73 0.15 -0.62
CA VAL A 214 -6.38 -1.09 -1.32
C VAL A 214 -5.44 -1.92 -0.46
N HIS A 215 -5.83 -3.16 -0.13
CA HIS A 215 -5.00 -4.12 0.58
C HIS A 215 -4.58 -5.29 -0.32
N ALA A 216 -3.33 -5.74 -0.18
CA ALA A 216 -2.93 -7.04 -0.67
C ALA A 216 -3.32 -8.10 0.38
N LEU A 217 -4.11 -9.07 -0.02
CA LEU A 217 -4.68 -10.07 0.89
C LEU A 217 -4.32 -11.51 0.44
N PRO A 218 -3.04 -11.92 0.54
CA PRO A 218 -2.65 -13.29 0.23
C PRO A 218 -3.22 -14.26 1.26
N THR A 219 -4.01 -15.24 0.80
CA THR A 219 -4.61 -16.25 1.70
C THR A 219 -3.54 -17.16 2.27
N LYS A 220 -3.62 -17.47 3.56
CA LYS A 220 -2.67 -18.32 4.28
C LYS A 220 -3.33 -19.65 4.64
N TYR A 221 -2.81 -20.74 4.11
CA TYR A 221 -3.30 -22.10 4.36
C TYR A 221 -2.31 -22.90 5.21
N PRO A 222 -2.75 -23.72 6.16
CA PRO A 222 -1.87 -24.71 6.79
C PRO A 222 -1.42 -25.75 5.75
N TYR A 223 -0.14 -26.12 5.76
CA TYR A 223 0.38 -27.15 4.88
C TYR A 223 -0.30 -28.51 5.16
N ASP A 224 -0.42 -28.87 6.42
CA ASP A 224 -1.23 -29.99 6.91
C ASP A 224 -2.30 -29.45 7.89
N PRO A 225 -3.59 -29.44 7.48
CA PRO A 225 -4.66 -28.96 8.36
C PRO A 225 -4.88 -29.82 9.60
N SER A 226 -4.34 -31.05 9.63
CA SER A 226 -4.40 -31.93 10.81
C SER A 226 -3.27 -31.68 11.80
N ASN A 227 -2.23 -30.94 11.39
CA ASN A 227 -1.09 -30.56 12.23
C ASN A 227 -1.38 -29.22 12.94
N PRO A 228 -1.57 -29.19 14.28
CA PRO A 228 -1.81 -27.93 15.00
C PRO A 228 -0.72 -26.88 14.84
N GLY A 229 0.53 -27.31 14.63
CA GLY A 229 1.67 -26.40 14.39
C GLY A 229 1.54 -25.67 13.05
N ASP A 230 1.14 -26.37 11.99
CA ASP A 230 0.93 -25.76 10.67
C ASP A 230 -0.29 -24.83 10.67
N VAL A 231 -1.36 -25.21 11.37
CA VAL A 231 -2.53 -24.34 11.59
C VAL A 231 -2.12 -23.06 12.29
N ARG A 232 -1.33 -23.18 13.37
CA ARG A 232 -0.83 -22.01 14.10
C ARG A 232 0.08 -21.12 13.26
N ALA A 233 0.95 -21.70 12.46
CA ALA A 233 1.82 -20.96 11.54
C ALA A 233 1.00 -20.15 10.52
N ALA A 234 -0.02 -20.76 9.92
CA ALA A 234 -0.91 -20.07 8.99
C ALA A 234 -1.70 -18.93 9.68
N GLU A 235 -2.16 -19.12 10.91
CA GLU A 235 -2.84 -18.07 11.67
C GLU A 235 -1.94 -16.88 11.98
N LEU A 236 -0.68 -17.12 12.36
CA LEU A 236 0.28 -16.04 12.68
C LEU A 236 0.68 -15.26 11.43
N GLU A 237 0.91 -15.93 10.32
CA GLU A 237 1.15 -15.29 9.03
C GLU A 237 -0.05 -14.47 8.55
N ASP A 238 -1.27 -14.97 8.73
CA ASP A 238 -2.49 -14.25 8.42
C ASP A 238 -2.66 -12.98 9.29
N ILE A 239 -2.19 -13.02 10.54
CA ILE A 239 -2.15 -11.83 11.41
C ILE A 239 -1.17 -10.79 10.86
N ILE A 240 0.03 -11.20 10.45
CA ILE A 240 1.05 -10.28 9.92
C ILE A 240 0.54 -9.58 8.65
N HIS A 241 0.04 -10.33 7.70
CA HIS A 241 -0.22 -9.82 6.35
C HIS A 241 -1.65 -9.31 6.14
N ASN A 242 -2.62 -9.81 6.89
CA ASN A 242 -4.04 -9.53 6.65
C ASN A 242 -4.76 -8.95 7.88
N LYS A 243 -4.84 -9.71 8.97
CA LYS A 243 -5.76 -9.37 10.08
C LYS A 243 -5.41 -8.11 10.80
N PHE A 244 -4.12 -7.83 11.02
CA PHE A 244 -3.71 -6.62 11.74
C PHE A 244 -4.22 -5.35 11.02
N ILE A 245 -4.06 -5.27 9.71
CA ILE A 245 -4.53 -4.12 8.93
C ILE A 245 -6.05 -4.12 8.75
N LEU A 246 -6.68 -5.28 8.53
CA LEU A 246 -8.14 -5.38 8.37
C LEU A 246 -8.91 -5.06 9.66
N ASP A 247 -8.40 -5.50 10.81
CA ASP A 247 -9.00 -5.19 12.11
C ASP A 247 -9.01 -3.67 12.34
N ALA A 248 -7.89 -2.98 12.08
CA ALA A 248 -7.81 -1.53 12.19
C ALA A 248 -8.77 -0.82 11.22
N THR A 249 -8.87 -1.30 9.96
CA THR A 249 -9.71 -0.68 8.92
C THR A 249 -11.20 -0.81 9.20
N TYR A 250 -11.65 -2.02 9.60
CA TYR A 250 -13.08 -2.36 9.62
C TYR A 250 -13.65 -2.67 10.99
N LEU A 251 -12.82 -2.95 12.00
CA LEU A 251 -13.26 -3.09 13.37
C LEU A 251 -12.97 -1.85 14.21
N GLY A 252 -12.13 -0.93 13.71
CA GLY A 252 -11.66 0.25 14.44
C GLY A 252 -10.79 -0.08 15.66
N ARG A 253 -10.36 -1.33 15.79
CA ARG A 253 -9.53 -1.85 16.89
C ARG A 253 -8.97 -3.21 16.50
N TYR A 254 -7.95 -3.66 17.20
CA TYR A 254 -7.43 -5.01 17.05
C TYR A 254 -8.26 -6.01 17.86
N SER A 255 -8.66 -7.12 17.25
CA SER A 255 -9.32 -8.22 17.95
C SER A 255 -8.38 -8.86 18.97
N GLN A 256 -8.93 -9.47 20.01
CA GLN A 256 -8.15 -10.19 21.02
C GLN A 256 -7.21 -11.22 20.36
N LYS A 257 -7.71 -11.98 19.40
CA LYS A 257 -6.93 -13.01 18.68
C LYS A 257 -5.76 -12.40 17.92
N THR A 258 -5.97 -11.26 17.25
CA THR A 258 -4.91 -10.52 16.54
C THR A 258 -3.83 -10.06 17.52
N MET A 259 -4.21 -9.43 18.64
CA MET A 259 -3.23 -8.96 19.62
C MET A 259 -2.51 -10.10 20.35
N GLU A 260 -3.15 -11.22 20.62
CA GLU A 260 -2.48 -12.43 21.15
C GLU A 260 -1.38 -12.92 20.20
N GLY A 261 -1.64 -12.93 18.88
CA GLY A 261 -0.64 -13.29 17.87
C GLY A 261 0.49 -12.27 17.75
N VAL A 262 0.17 -10.97 17.69
CA VAL A 262 1.17 -9.88 17.68
C VAL A 262 2.07 -9.96 18.92
N ASN A 263 1.48 -10.07 20.11
CA ASN A 263 2.22 -10.17 21.36
C ASN A 263 3.13 -11.42 21.41
N HIS A 264 2.65 -12.56 20.88
CA HIS A 264 3.48 -13.75 20.72
C HIS A 264 4.70 -13.48 19.84
N ILE A 265 4.47 -12.92 18.64
CA ILE A 265 5.54 -12.62 17.69
C ILE A 265 6.58 -11.66 18.31
N LEU A 266 6.12 -10.58 18.94
CA LEU A 266 7.00 -9.62 19.62
C LEU A 266 7.72 -10.22 20.84
N SER A 267 7.09 -11.13 21.58
CA SER A 267 7.75 -11.80 22.71
C SER A 267 8.94 -12.68 22.29
N VAL A 268 8.85 -13.27 21.10
CA VAL A 268 9.92 -14.14 20.54
C VAL A 268 11.01 -13.32 19.85
N ASN A 269 10.65 -12.24 19.16
CA ASN A 269 11.59 -11.47 18.34
C ASN A 269 12.04 -10.16 18.98
N GLY A 270 11.45 -9.78 20.11
CA GLY A 270 11.64 -8.50 20.77
C GLY A 270 10.69 -7.43 20.22
N GLY A 271 10.49 -6.38 21.01
CA GLY A 271 9.72 -5.20 20.60
C GLY A 271 8.49 -4.91 21.46
N LYS A 272 8.01 -3.68 21.33
CA LYS A 272 6.82 -3.17 22.01
C LYS A 272 6.17 -2.08 21.16
N LEU A 273 4.86 -2.12 20.99
CA LEU A 273 4.11 -1.12 20.21
C LEU A 273 3.71 0.09 21.08
N ASP A 274 3.78 1.27 20.49
CA ASP A 274 3.18 2.51 21.00
C ASP A 274 1.75 2.65 20.42
N LEU A 275 0.80 2.02 21.09
CA LEU A 275 -0.63 2.09 20.79
C LEU A 275 -1.30 2.98 21.84
N ARG A 276 -1.97 4.04 21.42
CA ARG A 276 -2.57 5.04 22.29
C ARG A 276 -4.09 4.99 22.22
N GLU A 277 -4.75 5.42 23.27
CA GLU A 277 -6.23 5.42 23.31
C GLU A 277 -6.83 6.31 22.21
N GLU A 278 -6.24 7.50 22.01
CA GLU A 278 -6.67 8.41 20.94
C GLU A 278 -6.55 7.81 19.53
N ASP A 279 -5.64 6.86 19.31
CA ASP A 279 -5.52 6.15 18.03
C ASP A 279 -6.76 5.27 17.79
N PHE A 280 -7.20 4.55 18.83
CA PHE A 280 -8.38 3.70 18.75
C PHE A 280 -9.67 4.49 18.63
N GLU A 281 -9.76 5.66 19.29
CA GLU A 281 -10.89 6.59 19.09
C GLU A 281 -11.00 7.02 17.62
N MET A 282 -9.87 7.31 16.98
CA MET A 282 -9.84 7.70 15.57
C MET A 282 -10.17 6.52 14.64
N LEU A 283 -9.60 5.35 14.86
CA LEU A 283 -9.89 4.15 14.07
C LEU A 283 -11.38 3.77 14.18
N GLU A 284 -11.95 3.80 15.39
CA GLU A 284 -13.38 3.53 15.63
C GLU A 284 -14.28 4.54 14.92
N ALA A 285 -13.90 5.82 14.92
CA ALA A 285 -14.65 6.88 14.24
C ALA A 285 -14.63 6.77 12.70
N ALA A 286 -13.64 6.07 12.14
CA ALA A 286 -13.46 5.96 10.69
C ALA A 286 -13.91 4.60 10.11
N LYS A 287 -14.08 3.56 10.91
CA LYS A 287 -14.28 2.18 10.43
C LYS A 287 -15.44 2.00 9.46
N ASP A 288 -16.54 2.73 9.66
CA ASP A 288 -17.75 2.65 8.84
C ASP A 288 -17.83 3.73 7.75
N LEU A 289 -16.74 4.49 7.56
CA LEU A 289 -16.68 5.59 6.59
C LEU A 289 -16.05 5.19 5.25
N ASN A 290 -15.48 3.99 5.15
CA ASN A 290 -14.97 3.47 3.89
C ASN A 290 -16.13 3.09 2.97
N ASP A 291 -16.14 3.62 1.73
CA ASP A 291 -17.16 3.27 0.74
C ASP A 291 -16.86 1.93 0.05
N PHE A 292 -15.59 1.56 -0.05
CA PHE A 292 -15.17 0.31 -0.68
C PHE A 292 -13.85 -0.21 -0.11
N LEU A 293 -13.59 -1.50 -0.35
CA LEU A 293 -12.29 -2.15 -0.20
C LEU A 293 -11.75 -2.56 -1.56
N GLY A 294 -10.58 -2.03 -1.91
CA GLY A 294 -9.80 -2.55 -3.02
C GLY A 294 -8.99 -3.77 -2.59
N ILE A 295 -8.97 -4.80 -3.41
CA ILE A 295 -8.20 -6.02 -3.13
C ILE A 295 -7.22 -6.28 -4.25
N ASN A 296 -5.93 -6.34 -3.91
CA ASN A 296 -4.91 -6.94 -4.76
C ASN A 296 -4.72 -8.39 -4.33
N TYR A 297 -4.87 -9.31 -5.27
CA TYR A 297 -4.73 -10.73 -4.99
C TYR A 297 -3.96 -11.41 -6.11
N TYR A 298 -2.80 -11.97 -5.78
CA TYR A 298 -1.88 -12.59 -6.74
C TYR A 298 -1.65 -14.06 -6.44
N MET A 299 -1.59 -14.43 -5.13
CA MET A 299 -1.18 -15.75 -4.70
C MET A 299 -1.78 -16.11 -3.35
N SER A 300 -1.67 -17.40 -3.02
CA SER A 300 -1.90 -17.95 -1.68
C SER A 300 -0.63 -18.61 -1.19
N ASP A 301 -0.42 -18.59 0.13
CA ASP A 301 0.75 -19.20 0.77
C ASP A 301 0.36 -20.43 1.57
N TRP A 302 1.19 -21.46 1.54
CA TRP A 302 1.08 -22.64 2.38
C TRP A 302 2.14 -22.63 3.46
N MET A 303 1.68 -22.66 4.71
CA MET A 303 2.47 -22.41 5.90
C MET A 303 2.70 -23.69 6.69
N ARG A 304 3.92 -23.89 7.17
CA ARG A 304 4.32 -24.99 8.04
C ARG A 304 4.93 -24.48 9.32
N ALA A 305 4.78 -25.23 10.40
CA ALA A 305 5.49 -24.97 11.64
C ALA A 305 7.01 -24.92 11.42
N PHE A 306 7.66 -24.03 12.14
CA PHE A 306 9.10 -23.84 12.10
C PHE A 306 9.62 -23.36 13.45
N ASP A 307 10.73 -23.92 13.91
CA ASP A 307 11.34 -23.65 15.21
C ASP A 307 12.77 -23.10 15.14
N GLY A 308 13.25 -22.81 13.92
CA GLY A 308 14.57 -22.26 13.67
C GLY A 308 14.63 -20.73 13.74
N GLU A 309 15.76 -20.17 13.36
CA GLU A 309 15.98 -18.74 13.24
C GLU A 309 15.39 -18.19 11.94
N SER A 310 15.03 -16.90 11.91
CA SER A 310 14.49 -16.25 10.73
C SER A 310 15.47 -16.26 9.56
N GLU A 311 14.99 -16.68 8.40
CA GLU A 311 15.76 -16.70 7.16
C GLU A 311 14.85 -16.41 5.96
N ILE A 312 15.31 -15.55 5.07
CA ILE A 312 14.68 -15.32 3.78
C ILE A 312 15.70 -15.67 2.69
N THR A 313 15.52 -16.80 2.08
CA THR A 313 16.32 -17.21 0.93
C THR A 313 15.55 -16.86 -0.34
N HIS A 314 16.16 -16.00 -1.17
CA HIS A 314 15.51 -15.51 -2.37
C HIS A 314 15.67 -16.47 -3.54
N ASN A 315 14.52 -16.77 -4.13
CA ASN A 315 14.42 -16.88 -5.56
C ASN A 315 13.54 -15.70 -6.05
N SER A 316 14.17 -14.64 -6.52
CA SER A 316 13.59 -13.30 -6.66
C SER A 316 12.63 -13.14 -7.84
N THR A 317 12.25 -14.18 -8.55
CA THR A 317 11.64 -14.05 -9.87
C THR A 317 10.26 -14.67 -10.03
N GLY A 318 9.59 -15.07 -8.94
CA GLY A 318 8.27 -15.74 -9.06
C GLY A 318 8.34 -17.08 -9.82
N ALA A 319 9.56 -17.62 -10.03
CA ALA A 319 9.73 -18.94 -10.61
C ALA A 319 9.24 -20.01 -9.63
N LYS A 320 8.63 -21.05 -10.15
CA LYS A 320 8.23 -22.26 -9.39
C LYS A 320 9.37 -22.72 -8.49
N GLY A 321 9.14 -22.76 -7.19
CA GLY A 321 10.14 -23.09 -6.19
C GLY A 321 10.55 -21.89 -5.33
N GLY A 322 9.69 -20.90 -5.26
CA GLY A 322 9.80 -19.60 -4.61
C GLY A 322 10.59 -19.48 -3.32
N SER A 323 10.75 -18.25 -2.87
CA SER A 323 11.53 -17.89 -1.69
C SER A 323 11.17 -18.74 -0.48
N LYS A 324 12.15 -19.42 0.10
CA LYS A 324 11.98 -19.94 1.45
C LYS A 324 11.88 -18.76 2.39
N TYR A 325 10.73 -18.62 2.99
CA TYR A 325 10.41 -17.62 3.97
C TYR A 325 10.22 -18.34 5.30
N GLN A 326 11.10 -18.06 6.25
CA GLN A 326 11.12 -18.72 7.57
C GLN A 326 11.21 -17.63 8.62
N LEU A 327 10.24 -17.58 9.53
CA LEU A 327 10.19 -16.57 10.57
C LEU A 327 10.13 -17.23 11.94
N LYS A 328 11.08 -16.85 12.79
CA LYS A 328 11.17 -17.32 14.17
C LYS A 328 9.89 -17.03 14.96
N GLY A 329 9.34 -18.05 15.62
CA GLY A 329 8.12 -17.95 16.39
C GLY A 329 6.84 -17.79 15.59
N VAL A 330 6.92 -17.89 14.25
CA VAL A 330 5.78 -17.76 13.33
C VAL A 330 5.59 -19.04 12.54
N GLY A 331 6.49 -19.31 11.60
CA GLY A 331 6.39 -20.45 10.71
C GLY A 331 7.27 -20.28 9.48
N ARG A 332 7.10 -21.20 8.52
CA ARG A 332 7.76 -21.10 7.22
C ARG A 332 6.76 -21.27 6.07
N ARG A 333 6.98 -20.51 5.02
CA ARG A 333 6.28 -20.70 3.76
C ARG A 333 6.86 -21.94 3.06
N GLU A 334 6.02 -22.91 2.74
CA GLU A 334 6.43 -24.11 2.05
C GLU A 334 6.41 -23.91 0.53
N PHE A 335 5.35 -23.29 0.03
CA PHE A 335 5.23 -22.84 -1.35
C PHE A 335 4.10 -21.83 -1.54
N ASP A 336 4.16 -21.09 -2.64
CA ASP A 336 3.15 -20.16 -3.09
C ASP A 336 2.28 -20.85 -4.16
N VAL A 337 0.99 -20.55 -4.14
CA VAL A 337 0.07 -21.01 -5.19
C VAL A 337 -0.49 -19.79 -5.90
N ASP A 338 -0.16 -19.67 -7.18
CA ASP A 338 -0.75 -18.64 -8.03
C ASP A 338 -2.28 -18.82 -8.11
N VAL A 339 -3.00 -17.73 -8.22
CA VAL A 339 -4.44 -17.78 -8.51
C VAL A 339 -4.65 -18.56 -9.80
N PRO A 340 -5.53 -19.56 -9.85
CA PRO A 340 -5.89 -20.20 -11.10
C PRO A 340 -6.38 -19.15 -12.10
N ARG A 341 -5.74 -19.12 -13.26
CA ARG A 341 -6.11 -18.22 -14.37
C ARG A 341 -7.43 -18.66 -15.00
#